data_e3b8c373264f6630de59d803dbb37fca
#
_entry.id   e3b8c373264f6630de59d803dbb37fca
#
_cell.length_a   1.000
_cell.length_b   1.000
_cell.length_c   1.000
_cell.angle_alpha   90.00
_cell.angle_beta   90.00
_cell.angle_gamma   90.00
#
_symmetry.space_group_name_H-M   'P 1'
#
loop_
_entity.id
_entity.type
_entity.pdbx_description
1 polymer ?
#
loop_
_entity_poly.entity_id
_entity_poly.type
_entity_poly.pdbx_seq_one_letter_code
_entity_poly.pdbx_strand_id
1 'polypeptide(L)'
;ELGGMQNLMWGLARSLAKLNLIKVFADYHENHEEFDNSVSFSIERVSGIKLIRKYRKSYLINDYLENNKNVECLIADHWKSLELIKTNKKKICLIHSKEINHPKGSGLNKKVLSVLNNVDHVVANSNYTKNLAIDLGVDEKKIVVINPGIDPVIEVPKKYLDEAEEIL
;
A
#
# COMPACT_ATOMS: atom_id res chain seq x y z
N GLU A 1 6.93 -6.35 -15.05
CA GLU A 1 7.68 -5.44 -14.17
C GLU A 1 6.82 -5.05 -12.98
N LEU A 2 7.30 -5.28 -11.77
CA LEU A 2 6.63 -4.80 -10.56
C LEU A 2 6.99 -3.31 -10.38
N GLY A 3 5.97 -2.45 -10.21
CA GLY A 3 6.20 -1.04 -9.89
C GLY A 3 6.72 -0.87 -8.45
N GLY A 4 7.34 0.29 -8.16
CA GLY A 4 7.91 0.57 -6.84
C GLY A 4 6.92 0.43 -5.67
N MET A 5 5.65 0.75 -5.89
CA MET A 5 4.59 0.63 -4.88
C MET A 5 4.28 -0.84 -4.55
N GLN A 6 4.21 -1.70 -5.57
CA GLN A 6 3.99 -3.15 -5.38
C GLN A 6 5.14 -3.79 -4.61
N ASN A 7 6.39 -3.44 -4.96
CA ASN A 7 7.57 -3.93 -4.25
C ASN A 7 7.59 -3.48 -2.79
N LEU A 8 7.23 -2.21 -2.52
CA LEU A 8 7.12 -1.70 -1.16
C LEU A 8 6.08 -2.47 -0.34
N MET A 9 4.88 -2.67 -0.90
CA MET A 9 3.80 -3.39 -0.21
C MET A 9 4.14 -4.86 0.01
N TRP A 10 4.80 -5.51 -0.95
CA TRP A 10 5.28 -6.87 -0.79
C TRP A 10 6.35 -6.97 0.32
N GLY A 11 7.35 -6.09 0.31
CA GLY A 11 8.38 -6.05 1.35
C GLY A 11 7.79 -5.79 2.73
N LEU A 12 6.82 -4.88 2.83
CA LEU A 12 6.09 -4.57 4.06
C LEU A 12 5.31 -5.79 4.57
N ALA A 13 4.51 -6.43 3.71
CA ALA A 13 3.72 -7.61 4.07
C ALA A 13 4.61 -8.76 4.53
N ARG A 14 5.71 -9.04 3.79
CA ARG A 14 6.72 -10.05 4.16
C ARG A 14 7.37 -9.79 5.51
N SER A 15 7.68 -8.53 5.79
CA SER A 15 8.32 -8.15 7.05
C SER A 15 7.34 -8.23 8.23
N LEU A 16 6.12 -7.76 8.05
CA LEU A 16 5.07 -7.84 9.07
C LEU A 16 4.61 -9.28 9.34
N ALA A 17 4.60 -10.14 8.34
CA ALA A 17 4.20 -11.54 8.48
C ALA A 17 5.13 -12.37 9.38
N LYS A 18 6.34 -11.87 9.68
CA LYS A 18 7.26 -12.50 10.65
C LYS A 18 6.75 -12.39 12.09
N LEU A 19 5.92 -11.41 12.38
CA LEU A 19 5.48 -11.07 13.75
C LEU A 19 3.96 -11.05 13.90
N ASN A 20 3.20 -11.07 12.80
CA ASN A 20 1.76 -10.89 12.80
C ASN A 20 1.08 -11.82 11.80
N LEU A 21 -0.21 -12.09 12.03
CA LEU A 21 -1.06 -12.69 11.01
C LEU A 21 -1.46 -11.63 10.00
N ILE A 22 -1.12 -11.85 8.74
CA ILE A 22 -1.36 -10.91 7.64
C ILE A 22 -2.35 -11.51 6.64
N LYS A 23 -3.34 -10.71 6.27
CA LYS A 23 -4.23 -10.94 5.14
C LYS A 23 -4.07 -9.81 4.14
N VAL A 24 -3.77 -10.12 2.89
CA VAL A 24 -3.61 -9.15 1.81
C VAL A 24 -4.78 -9.24 0.85
N PHE A 25 -5.36 -8.11 0.46
CA PHE A 25 -6.35 -8.00 -0.62
C PHE A 25 -5.70 -7.33 -1.81
N ALA A 26 -5.51 -8.06 -2.89
CA ALA A 26 -4.84 -7.58 -4.08
C ALA A 26 -5.73 -7.72 -5.33
N ASP A 27 -5.42 -6.96 -6.37
CA ASP A 27 -6.05 -7.15 -7.67
C ASP A 27 -5.59 -8.49 -8.28
N TYR A 28 -6.52 -9.15 -8.99
CA TYR A 28 -6.19 -10.36 -9.74
C TYR A 28 -5.16 -10.03 -10.84
N HIS A 29 -4.21 -10.92 -10.99
CA HIS A 29 -3.20 -10.90 -12.05
C HIS A 29 -3.03 -12.32 -12.57
N GLU A 30 -2.88 -12.49 -13.86
CA GLU A 30 -2.53 -13.79 -14.46
C GLU A 30 -1.20 -14.30 -13.87
N ASN A 31 -1.07 -15.60 -13.70
CA ASN A 31 0.10 -16.26 -13.13
C ASN A 31 0.44 -15.84 -11.69
N HIS A 32 -0.57 -15.43 -10.89
CA HIS A 32 -0.34 -15.05 -9.48
C HIS A 32 -0.11 -16.24 -8.56
N GLU A 33 -0.50 -17.45 -8.96
CA GLU A 33 -0.52 -18.63 -8.10
C GLU A 33 0.86 -19.02 -7.58
N GLU A 34 1.88 -18.99 -8.43
CA GLU A 34 3.26 -19.28 -8.03
C GLU A 34 3.73 -18.31 -6.94
N PHE A 35 3.47 -17.02 -7.13
CA PHE A 35 3.80 -15.99 -6.13
C PHE A 35 3.00 -16.19 -4.84
N ASP A 36 1.68 -16.38 -4.95
CA ASP A 36 0.80 -16.52 -3.79
C ASP A 36 1.16 -17.75 -2.94
N ASN A 37 1.62 -18.84 -3.58
CA ASN A 37 2.09 -20.06 -2.90
C ASN A 37 3.48 -19.89 -2.28
N SER A 38 4.27 -18.91 -2.71
CA SER A 38 5.64 -18.68 -2.22
C SER A 38 5.71 -17.86 -0.94
N VAL A 39 4.62 -17.21 -0.53
CA VAL A 39 4.58 -16.31 0.62
C VAL A 39 3.96 -16.97 1.86
N SER A 40 4.33 -16.49 3.06
CA SER A 40 3.85 -17.03 4.34
C SER A 40 2.55 -16.40 4.84
N PHE A 41 1.90 -15.57 4.05
CA PHE A 41 0.67 -14.87 4.41
C PHE A 41 -0.44 -15.09 3.37
N SER A 42 -1.69 -14.94 3.81
CA SER A 42 -2.84 -15.15 2.94
C SER A 42 -3.05 -13.98 2.00
N ILE A 43 -3.23 -14.26 0.69
CA ILE A 43 -3.59 -13.27 -0.32
C ILE A 43 -4.96 -13.61 -0.90
N GLU A 44 -5.84 -12.63 -0.94
CA GLU A 44 -7.14 -12.72 -1.62
C GLU A 44 -7.13 -11.85 -2.87
N ARG A 45 -7.27 -12.51 -4.03
CA ARG A 45 -7.25 -11.86 -5.35
C ARG A 45 -8.64 -11.47 -5.79
N VAL A 46 -8.82 -10.19 -6.10
CA VAL A 46 -10.10 -9.66 -6.54
C VAL A 46 -10.07 -9.45 -8.04
N SER A 47 -10.85 -10.26 -8.76
CA SER A 47 -11.02 -10.20 -10.22
C SER A 47 -12.13 -9.23 -10.62
N GLY A 48 -12.26 -8.99 -11.94
CA GLY A 48 -13.32 -8.20 -12.55
C GLY A 48 -12.82 -6.94 -13.24
N ILE A 49 -13.71 -6.29 -13.96
CA ILE A 49 -13.39 -5.04 -14.68
C ILE A 49 -13.06 -3.91 -13.71
N LYS A 50 -12.14 -3.04 -14.10
CA LYS A 50 -11.56 -1.99 -13.26
C LYS A 50 -12.60 -1.14 -12.52
N LEU A 51 -13.71 -0.80 -13.14
CA LEU A 51 -14.77 0.02 -12.55
C LEU A 51 -15.48 -0.67 -11.38
N ILE A 52 -15.73 -1.98 -11.47
CA ILE A 52 -16.46 -2.76 -10.46
C ILE A 52 -15.50 -3.32 -9.40
N ARG A 53 -14.26 -3.62 -9.76
CA ARG A 53 -13.27 -4.25 -8.88
C ARG A 53 -13.05 -3.49 -7.56
N LYS A 54 -13.04 -2.15 -7.61
CA LYS A 54 -12.95 -1.31 -6.42
C LYS A 54 -14.08 -1.62 -5.42
N TYR A 55 -15.33 -1.69 -5.89
CA TYR A 55 -16.49 -1.96 -5.03
C TYR A 55 -16.45 -3.38 -4.48
N ARG A 56 -16.11 -4.37 -5.32
CA ARG A 56 -15.94 -5.77 -4.88
C ARG A 56 -14.86 -5.91 -3.82
N LYS A 57 -13.68 -5.29 -4.05
CA LYS A 57 -12.57 -5.31 -3.08
C LYS A 57 -13.01 -4.69 -1.76
N SER A 58 -13.65 -3.53 -1.79
CA SER A 58 -14.12 -2.86 -0.57
C SER A 58 -15.19 -3.68 0.16
N TYR A 59 -16.08 -4.36 -0.57
CA TYR A 59 -17.06 -5.27 0.02
C TYR A 59 -16.37 -6.41 0.76
N LEU A 60 -15.44 -7.11 0.11
CA LEU A 60 -14.71 -8.23 0.70
C LEU A 60 -13.90 -7.81 1.93
N ILE A 61 -13.25 -6.63 1.87
CA ILE A 61 -12.51 -6.10 3.02
C ILE A 61 -13.46 -5.76 4.18
N ASN A 62 -14.58 -5.09 3.92
CA ASN A 62 -15.56 -4.76 4.97
C ASN A 62 -16.14 -6.02 5.61
N ASP A 63 -16.55 -7.00 4.80
CA ASP A 63 -17.04 -8.31 5.27
C ASP A 63 -15.98 -9.04 6.12
N TYR A 64 -14.74 -9.06 5.65
CA TYR A 64 -13.64 -9.65 6.42
C TYR A 64 -13.42 -8.96 7.77
N LEU A 65 -13.42 -7.62 7.79
CA LEU A 65 -13.24 -6.84 9.02
C LEU A 65 -14.42 -7.00 10.02
N GLU A 66 -15.62 -7.21 9.51
CA GLU A 66 -16.80 -7.46 10.32
C GLU A 66 -16.75 -8.85 10.98
N ASN A 67 -16.32 -9.86 10.24
CA ASN A 67 -16.26 -11.26 10.68
C ASN A 67 -15.00 -11.60 11.47
N ASN A 68 -13.93 -10.78 11.43
CA ASN A 68 -12.66 -11.02 12.10
C ASN A 68 -12.37 -9.92 13.15
N LYS A 69 -12.87 -10.12 14.37
CA LYS A 69 -12.78 -9.13 15.44
C LYS A 69 -11.35 -8.87 15.94
N ASN A 70 -10.45 -9.84 15.77
CA ASN A 70 -9.04 -9.77 16.15
C ASN A 70 -8.16 -8.98 15.17
N VAL A 71 -8.71 -8.51 14.06
CA VAL A 71 -7.99 -7.55 13.20
C VAL A 71 -7.83 -6.24 13.95
N GLU A 72 -6.60 -5.78 14.12
CA GLU A 72 -6.27 -4.55 14.84
C GLU A 72 -6.12 -3.35 13.92
N CYS A 73 -5.55 -3.56 12.72
CA CYS A 73 -5.16 -2.49 11.83
C CYS A 73 -5.36 -2.86 10.35
N LEU A 74 -5.74 -1.86 9.57
CA LEU A 74 -5.78 -1.91 8.11
C LEU A 74 -4.73 -0.97 7.55
N ILE A 75 -3.84 -1.49 6.71
CA ILE A 75 -2.81 -0.70 6.00
C ILE A 75 -3.17 -0.66 4.51
N ALA A 76 -3.21 0.51 3.94
CA ALA A 76 -3.50 0.71 2.52
C ALA A 76 -2.35 1.43 1.80
N ASP A 77 -2.05 0.96 0.61
CA ASP A 77 -1.04 1.50 -0.30
C ASP A 77 -1.45 2.80 -0.98
N HIS A 78 -2.76 3.12 -0.92
CA HIS A 78 -3.34 4.23 -1.67
C HIS A 78 -4.67 4.67 -1.01
N TRP A 79 -4.92 5.97 -0.96
CA TRP A 79 -6.15 6.52 -0.37
C TRP A 79 -7.45 5.96 -1.00
N LYS A 80 -7.45 5.62 -2.31
CA LYS A 80 -8.62 5.02 -2.98
C LYS A 80 -9.00 3.66 -2.42
N SER A 81 -8.05 2.94 -1.86
CA SER A 81 -8.29 1.63 -1.24
C SER A 81 -9.12 1.77 0.05
N LEU A 82 -9.10 2.96 0.68
CA LEU A 82 -9.83 3.26 1.90
C LEU A 82 -11.17 4.00 1.69
N GLU A 83 -11.42 4.54 0.49
CA GLU A 83 -12.57 5.42 0.23
C GLU A 83 -13.94 4.79 0.58
N LEU A 84 -14.07 3.48 0.46
CA LEU A 84 -15.31 2.74 0.70
C LEU A 84 -15.21 1.80 1.92
N ILE A 85 -14.15 1.91 2.71
CA ILE A 85 -13.96 1.06 3.89
C ILE A 85 -14.71 1.66 5.07
N LYS A 86 -15.59 0.83 5.66
CA LYS A 86 -16.40 1.18 6.82
C LYS A 86 -15.94 0.34 8.01
N THR A 87 -15.07 0.89 8.83
CA THR A 87 -14.59 0.20 10.03
C THR A 87 -14.14 1.20 11.09
N ASN A 88 -14.24 0.80 12.34
CA ASN A 88 -13.65 1.49 13.49
C ASN A 88 -12.25 0.97 13.86
N LYS A 89 -11.72 -0.01 13.12
CA LYS A 89 -10.34 -0.48 13.26
C LYS A 89 -9.36 0.62 12.83
N LYS A 90 -8.16 0.59 13.38
CA LYS A 90 -7.09 1.53 12.99
C LYS A 90 -6.81 1.45 11.49
N LYS A 91 -6.72 2.60 10.85
CA LYS A 91 -6.42 2.73 9.41
C LYS A 91 -5.14 3.51 9.22
N ILE A 92 -4.23 2.93 8.47
CA ILE A 92 -2.97 3.56 8.06
C ILE A 92 -2.99 3.68 6.53
N CYS A 93 -2.74 4.88 6.01
CA CYS A 93 -2.62 5.13 4.59
C CYS A 93 -1.19 5.50 4.21
N LEU A 94 -0.57 4.73 3.32
CA LEU A 94 0.69 5.12 2.72
C LEU A 94 0.43 6.09 1.56
N ILE A 95 1.27 7.12 1.46
CA ILE A 95 1.20 8.12 0.39
C ILE A 95 2.55 8.31 -0.28
N HIS A 96 2.52 8.50 -1.63
CA HIS A 96 3.70 8.48 -2.49
C HIS A 96 3.88 9.73 -3.35
N SER A 97 3.17 10.80 -3.07
CA SER A 97 3.16 12.11 -3.74
C SER A 97 2.19 12.25 -4.91
N LYS A 98 2.35 11.52 -6.01
CA LYS A 98 1.58 11.73 -7.25
C LYS A 98 0.07 11.60 -7.06
N GLU A 99 -0.37 10.64 -6.27
CA GLU A 99 -1.78 10.30 -6.05
C GLU A 99 -2.51 11.28 -5.13
N ILE A 100 -1.78 12.14 -4.42
CA ILE A 100 -2.34 13.20 -3.57
C ILE A 100 -2.14 14.60 -4.17
N ASN A 101 -1.27 14.75 -5.15
CA ASN A 101 -0.95 16.04 -5.78
C ASN A 101 -1.99 16.39 -6.85
N HIS A 102 -3.10 16.95 -6.43
CA HIS A 102 -4.19 17.40 -7.29
C HIS A 102 -4.42 18.89 -7.16
N PRO A 103 -4.91 19.59 -8.21
CA PRO A 103 -5.22 21.01 -8.14
C PRO A 103 -6.09 21.34 -6.93
N LYS A 104 -5.69 22.33 -6.16
CA LYS A 104 -6.37 22.76 -4.93
C LYS A 104 -7.85 23.07 -5.21
N GLY A 105 -8.73 22.52 -4.38
CA GLY A 105 -10.18 22.67 -4.50
C GLY A 105 -10.85 21.80 -5.56
N SER A 106 -10.09 21.02 -6.36
CA SER A 106 -10.68 20.08 -7.30
C SER A 106 -11.46 18.96 -6.57
N GLY A 107 -12.35 18.28 -7.28
CA GLY A 107 -13.10 17.14 -6.72
C GLY A 107 -12.20 16.02 -6.19
N LEU A 108 -11.07 15.75 -6.87
CA LEU A 108 -10.09 14.77 -6.40
C LEU A 108 -9.35 15.25 -5.14
N ASN A 109 -8.94 16.54 -5.11
CA ASN A 109 -8.30 17.14 -3.94
C ASN A 109 -9.18 16.99 -2.69
N LYS A 110 -10.48 17.34 -2.80
CA LYS A 110 -11.46 17.21 -1.71
C LYS A 110 -11.64 15.74 -1.27
N LYS A 111 -11.68 14.80 -2.23
CA LYS A 111 -11.80 13.36 -1.91
C LYS A 111 -10.58 12.82 -1.17
N VAL A 112 -9.37 13.14 -1.64
CA VAL A 112 -8.12 12.77 -0.97
C VAL A 112 -8.12 13.27 0.46
N LEU A 113 -8.38 14.57 0.65
CA LEU A 113 -8.43 15.19 1.97
C LEU A 113 -9.45 14.50 2.89
N SER A 114 -10.67 14.25 2.39
CA SER A 114 -11.71 13.57 3.14
C SER A 114 -11.27 12.18 3.60
N VAL A 115 -10.62 11.38 2.74
CA VAL A 115 -10.14 10.04 3.11
C VAL A 115 -8.99 10.13 4.10
N LEU A 116 -7.99 10.98 3.86
CA LEU A 116 -6.82 11.10 4.73
C LEU A 116 -7.16 11.66 6.11
N ASN A 117 -8.17 12.51 6.23
CA ASN A 117 -8.64 12.97 7.54
C ASN A 117 -9.39 11.88 8.34
N ASN A 118 -9.91 10.85 7.65
CA ASN A 118 -10.61 9.71 8.26
C ASN A 118 -9.70 8.49 8.55
N VAL A 119 -8.38 8.61 8.39
CA VAL A 119 -7.43 7.59 8.84
C VAL A 119 -6.76 8.01 10.14
N ASP A 120 -6.23 7.04 10.89
CA ASP A 120 -5.53 7.31 12.14
C ASP A 120 -4.12 7.81 11.88
N HIS A 121 -3.42 7.23 10.90
CA HIS A 121 -2.08 7.65 10.49
C HIS A 121 -1.92 7.70 8.98
N VAL A 122 -1.16 8.70 8.54
CA VAL A 122 -0.71 8.85 7.16
C VAL A 122 0.81 8.65 7.15
N VAL A 123 1.29 7.70 6.38
CA VAL A 123 2.72 7.43 6.23
C VAL A 123 3.20 8.01 4.91
N ALA A 124 3.99 9.06 4.97
CA ALA A 124 4.62 9.68 3.81
C ALA A 124 5.99 9.04 3.54
N ASN A 125 6.28 8.73 2.29
CA ASN A 125 7.55 8.14 1.88
C ASN A 125 8.73 9.12 1.88
N SER A 126 8.49 10.42 2.09
CA SER A 126 9.51 11.46 2.13
C SER A 126 8.97 12.75 2.79
N ASN A 127 9.87 13.65 3.18
CA ASN A 127 9.48 14.98 3.64
C ASN A 127 8.75 15.79 2.57
N TYR A 128 9.09 15.61 1.30
CA TYR A 128 8.37 16.24 0.19
C TYR A 128 6.89 15.79 0.18
N THR A 129 6.65 14.50 0.29
CA THR A 129 5.27 13.95 0.33
C THR A 129 4.53 14.37 1.60
N LYS A 130 5.21 14.46 2.75
CA LYS A 130 4.64 15.03 3.98
C LYS A 130 4.16 16.46 3.74
N ASN A 131 4.99 17.32 3.14
CA ASN A 131 4.65 18.72 2.88
C ASN A 131 3.44 18.83 1.93
N LEU A 132 3.38 17.99 0.88
CA LEU A 132 2.19 17.93 0.01
C LEU A 132 0.92 17.58 0.78
N ALA A 133 0.98 16.66 1.74
CA ALA A 133 -0.17 16.29 2.55
C ALA A 133 -0.60 17.44 3.51
N ILE A 134 0.36 18.17 4.08
CA ILE A 134 0.09 19.38 4.89
C ILE A 134 -0.56 20.46 4.04
N ASP A 135 -0.03 20.73 2.85
CA ASP A 135 -0.57 21.74 1.91
C ASP A 135 -1.99 21.35 1.43
N LEU A 136 -2.28 20.06 1.36
CA LEU A 136 -3.61 19.53 1.09
C LEU A 136 -4.59 19.81 2.25
N GLY A 137 -4.09 19.99 3.49
CA GLY A 137 -4.88 20.24 4.70
C GLY A 137 -5.00 19.03 5.64
N VAL A 138 -4.15 18.02 5.49
CA VAL A 138 -4.09 16.90 6.43
C VAL A 138 -3.41 17.37 7.73
N ASP A 139 -3.97 16.97 8.87
CA ASP A 139 -3.39 17.28 10.19
C ASP A 139 -1.98 16.68 10.31
N GLU A 140 -0.99 17.55 10.50
CA GLU A 140 0.42 17.16 10.61
C GLU A 140 0.66 16.12 11.70
N LYS A 141 -0.11 16.14 12.79
CA LYS A 141 0.01 15.18 13.89
C LYS A 141 -0.29 13.74 13.48
N LYS A 142 -1.01 13.54 12.39
CA LYS A 142 -1.30 12.23 11.82
C LYS A 142 -0.23 11.75 10.85
N ILE A 143 0.70 12.62 10.41
CA ILE A 143 1.64 12.32 9.35
C ILE A 143 2.98 11.88 9.94
N VAL A 144 3.42 10.69 9.56
CA VAL A 144 4.74 10.15 9.89
C VAL A 144 5.53 9.97 8.60
N VAL A 145 6.80 10.36 8.59
CA VAL A 145 7.70 10.10 7.46
C VAL A 145 8.44 8.79 7.72
N ILE A 146 8.26 7.84 6.82
CA ILE A 146 9.02 6.57 6.79
C ILE A 146 9.57 6.41 5.38
N ASN A 147 10.85 6.61 5.22
CA ASN A 147 11.50 6.41 3.93
C ASN A 147 11.45 4.93 3.55
N PRO A 148 11.21 4.60 2.28
CA PRO A 148 11.26 3.22 1.81
C PRO A 148 12.61 2.59 2.13
N GLY A 149 12.58 1.40 2.72
CA GLY A 149 13.77 0.58 2.89
C GLY A 149 14.23 0.00 1.56
N ILE A 150 15.48 -0.41 1.53
CA ILE A 150 16.05 -1.23 0.46
C ILE A 150 16.19 -2.66 0.98
N ASP A 151 16.03 -3.65 0.09
CA ASP A 151 16.39 -5.02 0.45
C ASP A 151 17.88 -5.10 0.76
N PRO A 152 18.30 -6.01 1.68
CA PRO A 152 19.70 -6.25 1.91
C PRO A 152 20.39 -6.55 0.58
N VAL A 153 21.55 -5.97 0.38
CA VAL A 153 22.38 -6.27 -0.80
C VAL A 153 22.69 -7.76 -0.74
N ILE A 154 22.12 -8.52 -1.66
CA ILE A 154 22.55 -9.91 -1.90
C ILE A 154 23.91 -9.77 -2.59
N GLU A 155 24.95 -10.40 -2.04
CA GLU A 155 26.24 -10.47 -2.70
C GLU A 155 26.00 -11.01 -4.13
N VAL A 156 26.24 -10.14 -5.11
CA VAL A 156 26.12 -10.53 -6.50
C VAL A 156 27.26 -11.53 -6.79
N PRO A 157 26.96 -12.74 -7.25
CA PRO A 157 28.00 -13.69 -7.59
C PRO A 157 29.02 -13.07 -8.55
N LYS A 158 30.30 -13.27 -8.27
CA LYS A 158 31.41 -12.66 -9.04
C LYS A 158 31.26 -12.79 -10.55
N LYS A 159 30.71 -13.91 -11.00
CA LYS A 159 30.40 -14.15 -12.42
C LYS A 159 29.59 -13.03 -13.07
N TYR A 160 28.57 -12.49 -12.38
CA TYR A 160 27.73 -11.42 -12.93
C TYR A 160 28.41 -10.04 -12.87
N LEU A 161 29.36 -9.87 -11.96
CA LEU A 161 30.20 -8.67 -11.90
C LEU A 161 31.18 -8.67 -13.08
N ASP A 162 31.82 -9.82 -13.32
CA ASP A 162 32.75 -10.00 -14.46
C ASP A 162 32.04 -9.80 -15.82
N GLU A 163 30.81 -10.34 -15.98
CA GLU A 163 29.97 -10.12 -17.16
C GLU A 163 29.57 -8.64 -17.35
N ALA A 164 29.34 -7.89 -16.27
CA ALA A 164 28.99 -6.48 -16.33
C ALA A 164 30.19 -5.60 -16.67
N GLU A 165 31.41 -5.96 -16.25
CA GLU A 165 32.67 -5.27 -16.61
C GLU A 165 33.04 -5.46 -18.08
N GLU A 166 32.67 -6.58 -18.70
CA GLU A 166 32.90 -6.83 -20.14
C GLU A 166 31.97 -5.98 -21.05
N ILE A 167 30.89 -5.43 -20.52
CA ILE A 167 29.90 -4.64 -21.28
C ILE A 167 30.15 -3.12 -21.18
N LEU A 168 30.96 -2.68 -20.22
CA LEU A 168 31.29 -1.27 -19.97
C LEU A 168 32.63 -0.89 -20.67
#